data_b210072e52af6c86ab483113cc20a059
#
_entry.id   b210072e52af6c86ab483113cc20a059
#
_cell.length_a   1.000
_cell.length_b   1.000
_cell.length_c   1.000
_cell.angle_alpha   90.00
_cell.angle_beta   90.00
_cell.angle_gamma   90.00
#
_symmetry.space_group_name_H-M   'P 1'
#
loop_
_entity.id
_entity.type
_entity.pdbx_description
1 polymer ?
#
loop_
_entity_poly.entity_id
_entity_poly.type
_entity_poly.pdbx_seq_one_letter_code
_entity_poly.pdbx_strand_id
1 'polypeptide(L)'
;MFPIRHIATRFALLLGLAAVVPLIAYGAISILSLQRGTRESIIGGNQNVATRAAEEIRRYVTTNAEILKALAADLQNTGLTDQQKDQILKNYVVEFREFREVTLFAEDGTPVVTSRVGKPRVTIPRNAAVKIDNVAMSPIRVDDDLLPTAAFGVRLTHLNQPAGWLAGEINLEEMWRMVDQIRIGEHGYAMVVGPRGELIAHGDPDKKSLVAQSKNMLASYPIIGAAASTTAPVALEYADASGAGLAVAARIASLGWTVIVEQPTREAFASASQLTRQLVVAISMALLVMILVGYLFGRSFINPILTLQRGTHAVASGALDTRVAIATRDEFGELGDAFNTMAGRLKDLQEDVKRQERSAMFGRVAAGLVHDLLHPIQNVGNSTKLLLREEVDAETRADCGRIIDRELGIIRRFLDDLRNVVKPKPVERFAMDINTAVGEVFESMRPEGERHGVAVEAHYSDGPMIIDGDRFALGRVFRNLITNAIQATEPGGGVMIRTARTGDRVEITVTDTGSGIAPERLSAIFDDFVTTKRRGLGLGLAITKRIVEQLDGTIAVESEVGRGTAFTLRFPARDDRTARAAAS
;
A
#
# COMPACT_ATOMS: atom_id res chain seq x y z
N MET A 1 6.51 -5.01 -5.22
CA MET A 1 5.92 -4.22 -6.32
C MET A 1 4.88 -5.11 -6.98
N PHE A 2 3.61 -4.97 -6.63
CA PHE A 2 2.53 -5.81 -7.18
C PHE A 2 2.33 -5.46 -8.66
N PRO A 3 2.26 -6.43 -9.57
CA PRO A 3 2.07 -6.13 -10.98
C PRO A 3 0.68 -5.54 -11.22
N ILE A 4 0.64 -4.28 -11.65
CA ILE A 4 -0.57 -3.47 -11.97
C ILE A 4 -1.37 -4.05 -13.17
N ARG A 5 -1.22 -5.34 -13.48
CA ARG A 5 -1.85 -5.99 -14.65
C ARG A 5 -3.26 -6.53 -14.41
N HIS A 6 -3.67 -6.69 -13.16
CA HIS A 6 -5.01 -7.23 -12.87
C HIS A 6 -6.05 -6.11 -12.80
N ILE A 7 -7.18 -6.30 -13.48
CA ILE A 7 -8.33 -5.37 -13.51
C ILE A 7 -8.80 -5.03 -12.09
N ALA A 8 -8.84 -6.02 -11.19
CA ALA A 8 -9.20 -5.85 -9.79
C ALA A 8 -8.27 -4.87 -9.05
N THR A 9 -6.95 -4.95 -9.29
CA THR A 9 -5.96 -4.04 -8.69
C THR A 9 -6.09 -2.62 -9.24
N ARG A 10 -6.36 -2.49 -10.54
CA ARG A 10 -6.61 -1.19 -11.18
C ARG A 10 -7.90 -0.55 -10.66
N PHE A 11 -8.95 -1.32 -10.52
CA PHE A 11 -10.25 -0.85 -10.01
C PHE A 11 -10.15 -0.41 -8.54
N ALA A 12 -9.50 -1.20 -7.67
CA ALA A 12 -9.24 -0.82 -6.27
C ALA A 12 -8.38 0.44 -6.16
N LEU A 13 -7.38 0.59 -7.02
CA LEU A 13 -6.50 1.75 -7.05
C LEU A 13 -7.24 3.00 -7.56
N LEU A 14 -8.09 2.87 -8.59
CA LEU A 14 -8.94 3.96 -9.09
C LEU A 14 -9.97 4.40 -8.06
N LEU A 15 -10.62 3.45 -7.38
CA LEU A 15 -11.60 3.74 -6.33
C LEU A 15 -10.93 4.42 -5.12
N GLY A 16 -9.78 3.93 -4.71
CA GLY A 16 -8.97 4.55 -3.67
C GLY A 16 -8.54 5.97 -4.05
N LEU A 17 -8.04 6.16 -5.27
CA LEU A 17 -7.62 7.47 -5.77
C LEU A 17 -8.80 8.44 -5.88
N ALA A 18 -9.95 7.97 -6.39
CA ALA A 18 -11.17 8.76 -6.53
C ALA A 18 -11.74 9.23 -5.19
N ALA A 19 -11.49 8.51 -4.10
CA ALA A 19 -11.93 8.89 -2.76
C ALA A 19 -10.88 9.72 -2.00
N VAL A 20 -9.59 9.36 -2.10
CA VAL A 20 -8.49 10.01 -1.35
C VAL A 20 -8.15 11.39 -1.91
N VAL A 21 -8.09 11.53 -3.25
CA VAL A 21 -7.69 12.79 -3.89
C VAL A 21 -8.66 13.94 -3.56
N PRO A 22 -10.00 13.79 -3.69
CA PRO A 22 -10.93 14.84 -3.30
C PRO A 22 -10.88 15.18 -1.81
N LEU A 23 -10.70 14.18 -0.94
CA LEU A 23 -10.59 14.41 0.51
C LEU A 23 -9.38 15.26 0.87
N ILE A 24 -8.21 14.93 0.31
CA ILE A 24 -6.98 15.70 0.53
C ILE A 24 -7.11 17.10 -0.08
N ALA A 25 -7.62 17.21 -1.30
CA ALA A 25 -7.82 18.50 -1.97
C ALA A 25 -8.78 19.39 -1.20
N TYR A 26 -9.93 18.87 -0.79
CA TYR A 26 -10.89 19.61 0.03
C TYR A 26 -10.29 20.00 1.39
N GLY A 27 -9.58 19.10 2.04
CA GLY A 27 -8.89 19.37 3.31
C GLY A 27 -7.85 20.48 3.17
N ALA A 28 -7.04 20.45 2.13
CA ALA A 28 -6.04 21.50 1.87
C ALA A 28 -6.70 22.85 1.58
N ILE A 29 -7.74 22.88 0.74
CA ILE A 29 -8.51 24.11 0.45
C ILE A 29 -9.15 24.66 1.72
N SER A 30 -9.76 23.79 2.54
CA SER A 30 -10.40 24.19 3.80
C SER A 30 -9.40 24.79 4.79
N ILE A 31 -8.22 24.20 4.95
CA ILE A 31 -7.16 24.72 5.82
C ILE A 31 -6.67 26.08 5.32
N LEU A 32 -6.39 26.20 4.02
CA LEU A 32 -5.94 27.47 3.43
C LEU A 32 -7.01 28.57 3.56
N SER A 33 -8.27 28.24 3.31
CA SER A 33 -9.40 29.17 3.45
C SER A 33 -9.59 29.61 4.90
N LEU A 34 -9.51 28.66 5.86
CA LEU A 34 -9.59 28.95 7.28
C LEU A 34 -8.46 29.89 7.73
N GLN A 35 -7.22 29.61 7.33
CA GLN A 35 -6.06 30.44 7.68
C GLN A 35 -6.20 31.86 7.13
N ARG A 36 -6.60 32.01 5.86
CA ARG A 36 -6.80 33.34 5.24
C ARG A 36 -7.95 34.10 5.91
N GLY A 37 -9.12 33.47 6.03
CA GLY A 37 -10.30 34.11 6.61
C GLY A 37 -10.08 34.52 8.08
N THR A 38 -9.42 33.66 8.87
CA THR A 38 -9.11 33.99 10.26
C THR A 38 -8.09 35.14 10.35
N ARG A 39 -7.06 35.14 9.50
CA ARG A 39 -6.07 36.21 9.45
C ARG A 39 -6.73 37.56 9.11
N GLU A 40 -7.54 37.60 8.07
CA GLU A 40 -8.27 38.82 7.69
C GLU A 40 -9.21 39.29 8.79
N SER A 41 -9.92 38.40 9.44
CA SER A 41 -10.83 38.74 10.54
C SER A 41 -10.10 39.34 11.76
N ILE A 42 -8.95 38.72 12.14
CA ILE A 42 -8.13 39.22 13.27
C ILE A 42 -7.53 40.59 12.93
N ILE A 43 -6.96 40.75 11.76
CA ILE A 43 -6.39 42.04 11.31
C ILE A 43 -7.49 43.11 11.28
N GLY A 44 -8.64 42.80 10.70
CA GLY A 44 -9.79 43.72 10.66
C GLY A 44 -10.32 44.07 12.05
N GLY A 45 -10.38 43.10 12.96
CA GLY A 45 -10.73 43.34 14.37
C GLY A 45 -9.77 44.29 15.05
N ASN A 46 -8.48 44.04 14.95
CA ASN A 46 -7.43 44.90 15.54
C ASN A 46 -7.39 46.28 14.89
N GLN A 47 -7.66 46.40 13.57
CA GLN A 47 -7.78 47.68 12.88
C GLN A 47 -8.95 48.51 13.41
N ASN A 48 -10.07 47.90 13.68
CA ASN A 48 -11.22 48.59 14.27
C ASN A 48 -10.92 49.09 15.68
N VAL A 49 -10.23 48.31 16.50
CA VAL A 49 -9.81 48.74 17.85
C VAL A 49 -8.82 49.90 17.77
N ALA A 50 -7.78 49.79 16.94
CA ALA A 50 -6.80 50.87 16.76
C ALA A 50 -7.45 52.14 16.25
N THR A 51 -8.39 52.06 15.30
CA THR A 51 -9.10 53.23 14.75
C THR A 51 -9.99 53.90 15.79
N ARG A 52 -10.74 53.11 16.57
CA ARG A 52 -11.58 53.64 17.66
C ARG A 52 -10.74 54.33 18.73
N ALA A 53 -9.66 53.70 19.14
CA ALA A 53 -8.71 54.30 20.10
C ALA A 53 -8.12 55.60 19.59
N ALA A 54 -7.71 55.63 18.32
CA ALA A 54 -7.20 56.86 17.69
C ALA A 54 -8.24 57.97 17.68
N GLU A 55 -9.49 57.64 17.39
CA GLU A 55 -10.59 58.61 17.37
C GLU A 55 -10.96 59.11 18.78
N GLU A 56 -10.95 58.26 19.79
CA GLU A 56 -11.19 58.64 21.19
C GLU A 56 -10.08 59.56 21.70
N ILE A 57 -8.82 59.22 21.46
CA ILE A 57 -7.66 60.06 21.83
C ILE A 57 -7.72 61.40 21.09
N ARG A 58 -8.00 61.38 19.77
CA ARG A 58 -8.18 62.60 18.99
C ARG A 58 -9.23 63.51 19.61
N ARG A 59 -10.41 62.95 19.91
CA ARG A 59 -11.54 63.69 20.52
C ARG A 59 -11.15 64.27 21.85
N TYR A 60 -10.54 63.51 22.74
CA TYR A 60 -10.10 63.97 24.06
C TYR A 60 -9.15 65.16 23.94
N VAL A 61 -8.11 65.07 23.13
CA VAL A 61 -7.12 66.15 22.95
C VAL A 61 -7.75 67.37 22.28
N THR A 62 -8.59 67.18 21.26
CA THR A 62 -9.23 68.31 20.54
C THR A 62 -10.25 69.01 21.44
N THR A 63 -11.07 68.28 22.21
CA THR A 63 -12.04 68.88 23.16
C THR A 63 -11.35 69.75 24.19
N ASN A 64 -10.23 69.29 24.75
CA ASN A 64 -9.48 70.07 25.73
C ASN A 64 -8.83 71.32 25.10
N ALA A 65 -8.39 71.24 23.84
CA ALA A 65 -7.91 72.42 23.11
C ALA A 65 -9.01 73.45 22.85
N GLU A 66 -10.24 72.97 22.50
CA GLU A 66 -11.41 73.82 22.28
C GLU A 66 -11.88 74.50 23.57
N ILE A 67 -11.84 73.81 24.71
CA ILE A 67 -12.16 74.35 26.01
C ILE A 67 -11.20 75.54 26.37
N LEU A 68 -9.87 75.35 26.19
CA LEU A 68 -8.90 76.41 26.40
C LEU A 68 -9.11 77.56 25.43
N LYS A 69 -9.43 77.29 24.16
CA LYS A 69 -9.69 78.32 23.13
C LYS A 69 -10.95 79.15 23.47
N ALA A 70 -12.01 78.51 24.02
CA ALA A 70 -13.20 79.23 24.47
C ALA A 70 -12.87 80.19 25.63
N LEU A 71 -12.12 79.71 26.64
CA LEU A 71 -11.67 80.56 27.72
C LEU A 71 -10.81 81.75 27.20
N ALA A 72 -9.95 81.49 26.25
CA ALA A 72 -9.18 82.53 25.62
C ALA A 72 -10.02 83.63 24.94
N ALA A 73 -11.12 83.22 24.27
CA ALA A 73 -12.09 84.09 23.63
C ALA A 73 -12.83 84.98 24.67
N ASP A 74 -13.24 84.34 25.76
CA ASP A 74 -13.91 85.05 26.85
C ASP A 74 -13.02 86.11 27.50
N LEU A 75 -11.74 85.82 27.71
CA LEU A 75 -10.76 86.72 28.27
C LEU A 75 -10.37 87.88 27.33
N GLN A 76 -10.53 87.68 26.05
CA GLN A 76 -10.22 88.75 25.03
C GLN A 76 -11.34 89.78 24.89
N ASN A 77 -12.59 89.33 25.00
CA ASN A 77 -13.79 90.13 24.69
C ASN A 77 -14.30 90.97 25.84
N THR A 78 -13.70 90.86 27.02
CA THR A 78 -14.16 91.53 28.24
C THR A 78 -13.11 92.47 28.80
N GLY A 79 -13.47 93.67 29.13
CA GLY A 79 -12.63 94.68 29.80
C GLY A 79 -12.35 94.34 31.26
N LEU A 80 -11.97 93.12 31.56
CA LEU A 80 -11.80 92.57 32.91
C LEU A 80 -10.52 93.12 33.59
N THR A 81 -10.62 93.43 34.87
CA THR A 81 -9.49 93.68 35.70
C THR A 81 -8.66 92.42 35.97
N ASP A 82 -7.38 92.54 36.30
CA ASP A 82 -6.49 91.39 36.55
C ASP A 82 -7.03 90.54 37.76
N GLN A 83 -7.70 91.18 38.74
CA GLN A 83 -8.32 90.50 39.86
C GLN A 83 -9.53 89.62 39.42
N GLN A 84 -10.31 90.12 38.45
CA GLN A 84 -11.42 89.29 37.85
C GLN A 84 -10.86 88.20 37.00
N LYS A 85 -9.82 88.39 36.22
CA LYS A 85 -9.13 87.37 35.45
C LYS A 85 -8.58 86.29 36.37
N ASP A 86 -7.95 86.66 37.50
CA ASP A 86 -7.44 85.73 38.51
C ASP A 86 -8.54 84.76 39.01
N GLN A 87 -9.69 85.34 39.34
CA GLN A 87 -10.83 84.54 39.85
C GLN A 87 -11.43 83.61 38.79
N ILE A 88 -11.50 84.12 37.55
CA ILE A 88 -11.97 83.28 36.42
C ILE A 88 -11.02 82.09 36.20
N LEU A 89 -9.69 82.29 36.14
CA LEU A 89 -8.73 81.23 35.94
C LEU A 89 -8.74 80.23 37.08
N LYS A 90 -8.88 80.62 38.30
CA LYS A 90 -9.00 79.74 39.47
C LYS A 90 -10.27 78.90 39.42
N ASN A 91 -11.44 79.50 39.13
CA ASN A 91 -12.68 78.80 38.97
C ASN A 91 -12.64 77.82 37.80
N TYR A 92 -11.99 78.15 36.69
CA TYR A 92 -11.86 77.34 35.52
C TYR A 92 -11.11 76.04 35.78
N VAL A 93 -10.02 76.05 36.54
CA VAL A 93 -9.29 74.83 36.90
C VAL A 93 -10.06 73.95 37.87
N VAL A 94 -10.98 74.52 38.67
CA VAL A 94 -11.87 73.78 39.54
C VAL A 94 -12.98 73.11 38.74
N GLU A 95 -13.50 73.77 37.71
CA GLU A 95 -14.55 73.22 36.81
C GLU A 95 -14.01 72.22 35.85
N PHE A 96 -12.85 72.47 35.23
CA PHE A 96 -12.20 71.56 34.24
C PHE A 96 -10.96 70.91 34.88
N ARG A 97 -11.18 69.78 35.51
CA ARG A 97 -10.16 69.06 36.30
C ARG A 97 -8.96 68.56 35.47
N GLU A 98 -9.13 68.53 34.15
CA GLU A 98 -8.08 68.16 33.21
C GLU A 98 -6.97 69.23 33.21
N PHE A 99 -7.29 70.49 33.47
CA PHE A 99 -6.34 71.57 33.59
C PHE A 99 -5.78 71.67 35.01
N ARG A 100 -4.50 71.45 35.17
CA ARG A 100 -3.79 71.63 36.45
C ARG A 100 -3.48 73.10 36.78
N GLU A 101 -3.21 73.85 35.71
CA GLU A 101 -2.85 75.26 35.80
C GLU A 101 -3.24 75.96 34.49
N VAL A 102 -3.75 77.13 34.59
CA VAL A 102 -3.93 78.08 33.47
C VAL A 102 -3.32 79.41 33.83
N THR A 103 -2.48 79.91 32.92
CA THR A 103 -1.77 81.15 33.14
C THR A 103 -1.88 82.08 31.92
N LEU A 104 -2.17 83.33 32.18
CA LEU A 104 -2.18 84.39 31.21
C LEU A 104 -0.78 85.03 31.18
N PHE A 105 -0.20 85.13 29.99
CA PHE A 105 1.08 85.71 29.73
C PHE A 105 0.91 86.96 28.89
N ALA A 106 1.72 88.02 29.17
CA ALA A 106 1.88 89.14 28.27
C ALA A 106 2.60 88.70 26.99
N GLU A 107 2.73 89.64 26.01
CA GLU A 107 3.37 89.32 24.72
C GLU A 107 4.87 89.02 24.87
N ASP A 108 5.56 89.65 25.82
CA ASP A 108 6.94 89.37 26.17
C ASP A 108 7.18 88.04 26.87
N GLY A 109 6.09 87.36 27.26
CA GLY A 109 6.16 86.11 27.96
C GLY A 109 6.18 86.19 29.49
N THR A 110 5.97 87.38 30.06
CA THR A 110 5.84 87.55 31.52
C THR A 110 4.48 87.11 31.98
N PRO A 111 4.39 86.35 33.07
CA PRO A 111 3.06 85.89 33.61
C PRO A 111 2.32 87.10 34.20
N VAL A 112 1.07 87.31 33.77
CA VAL A 112 0.19 88.38 34.25
C VAL A 112 -0.73 87.82 35.38
N VAL A 113 -1.39 86.70 35.15
CA VAL A 113 -2.27 86.08 36.09
C VAL A 113 -2.16 84.54 35.97
N THR A 114 -2.20 83.83 37.08
CA THR A 114 -2.14 82.38 37.11
C THR A 114 -3.15 81.81 38.10
N SER A 115 -3.77 80.67 37.73
CA SER A 115 -4.66 79.92 38.61
C SER A 115 -3.93 79.23 39.78
N ARG A 116 -2.61 79.09 39.67
CA ARG A 116 -1.76 78.43 40.65
C ARG A 116 -1.40 79.38 41.82
N VAL A 117 -1.33 78.81 43.00
CA VAL A 117 -0.81 79.49 44.18
C VAL A 117 0.75 79.54 44.05
N GLY A 118 1.32 80.68 43.80
CA GLY A 118 2.76 80.85 43.62
C GLY A 118 3.17 81.11 42.18
N LYS A 119 4.42 80.76 41.85
CA LYS A 119 4.94 80.97 40.46
C LYS A 119 4.33 79.97 39.49
N PRO A 120 3.98 80.38 38.25
CA PRO A 120 3.50 79.47 37.24
C PRO A 120 4.55 78.45 36.87
N ARG A 121 4.11 77.17 36.64
CA ARG A 121 4.94 76.07 36.07
C ARG A 121 4.70 75.91 34.59
N VAL A 122 3.52 76.26 34.10
CA VAL A 122 3.21 76.20 32.68
C VAL A 122 4.05 77.16 31.90
N THR A 123 4.49 76.76 30.76
CA THR A 123 5.30 77.62 29.83
C THR A 123 4.55 77.73 28.50
N ILE A 124 4.75 78.88 27.82
CA ILE A 124 4.19 79.12 26.48
C ILE A 124 4.80 78.09 25.52
N PRO A 125 3.99 77.27 24.82
CA PRO A 125 4.48 76.22 23.89
C PRO A 125 4.95 76.85 22.56
N ARG A 126 6.03 77.68 22.62
CA ARG A 126 6.59 78.33 21.42
C ARG A 126 7.12 77.34 20.41
N ASN A 127 7.65 76.25 20.86
CA ASN A 127 8.07 75.08 20.02
C ASN A 127 7.02 74.01 20.03
N ALA A 128 5.84 74.29 19.46
CA ALA A 128 4.75 73.39 19.43
C ALA A 128 5.12 72.10 18.67
N ALA A 129 4.92 70.95 19.32
CA ALA A 129 5.06 69.67 18.66
C ALA A 129 3.84 69.39 17.72
N VAL A 130 2.66 69.92 18.09
CA VAL A 130 1.39 69.77 17.37
C VAL A 130 0.65 71.11 17.38
N LYS A 131 -0.07 71.45 16.33
CA LYS A 131 -1.03 72.53 16.28
C LYS A 131 -2.43 71.99 15.99
N ILE A 132 -3.33 72.34 16.87
CA ILE A 132 -4.75 71.99 16.75
C ILE A 132 -5.50 73.28 16.53
N ASP A 133 -5.92 73.58 15.31
CA ASP A 133 -6.41 74.86 14.90
C ASP A 133 -5.40 75.96 15.31
N ASN A 134 -5.78 76.90 16.18
CA ASN A 134 -4.93 77.92 16.70
C ASN A 134 -4.31 77.65 18.07
N VAL A 135 -4.50 76.39 18.56
CA VAL A 135 -3.92 75.94 19.84
C VAL A 135 -2.58 75.27 19.58
N ALA A 136 -1.54 75.72 20.15
CA ALA A 136 -0.23 75.11 20.13
C ALA A 136 -0.12 74.12 21.30
N MET A 137 0.38 72.93 21.04
CA MET A 137 0.59 71.91 22.07
C MET A 137 2.09 71.62 22.21
N SER A 138 2.57 71.62 23.45
CA SER A 138 3.96 71.22 23.75
C SER A 138 4.17 69.71 23.56
N PRO A 139 5.40 69.21 23.45
CA PRO A 139 5.72 67.83 23.68
C PRO A 139 5.19 67.36 25.04
N ILE A 140 4.69 66.13 25.11
CA ILE A 140 4.26 65.53 26.37
C ILE A 140 5.49 65.33 27.26
N ARG A 141 5.32 65.63 28.53
CA ARG A 141 6.33 65.44 29.58
C ARG A 141 5.70 64.60 30.69
N VAL A 142 6.49 63.79 31.32
CA VAL A 142 6.10 63.14 32.57
C VAL A 142 6.63 63.98 33.70
N ASP A 143 5.76 64.42 34.61
CA ASP A 143 6.16 65.26 35.72
C ASP A 143 6.81 64.45 36.86
N ASP A 144 7.16 65.14 37.97
CA ASP A 144 7.77 64.49 39.13
C ASP A 144 6.84 63.44 39.79
N ASP A 145 5.53 63.59 39.63
CA ASP A 145 4.48 62.69 40.13
C ASP A 145 4.22 61.51 39.15
N LEU A 146 5.05 61.35 38.11
CA LEU A 146 4.89 60.33 37.07
C LEU A 146 3.60 60.48 36.25
N LEU A 147 3.05 61.67 36.18
CA LEU A 147 1.83 61.95 35.40
C LEU A 147 2.17 62.61 34.05
N PRO A 148 1.49 62.18 32.98
CA PRO A 148 1.72 62.78 31.67
C PRO A 148 1.06 64.15 31.59
N THR A 149 1.85 65.19 31.25
CA THR A 149 1.36 66.57 31.11
C THR A 149 1.77 67.18 29.78
N ALA A 150 0.94 68.06 29.26
CA ALA A 150 1.29 68.93 28.10
C ALA A 150 0.79 70.34 28.31
N ALA A 151 1.55 71.30 27.85
CA ALA A 151 1.11 72.70 27.82
C ALA A 151 0.38 73.02 26.50
N PHE A 152 -0.85 73.45 26.60
CA PHE A 152 -1.59 74.08 25.51
C PHE A 152 -1.46 75.58 25.56
N GLY A 153 -1.32 76.20 24.40
CA GLY A 153 -1.18 77.65 24.32
C GLY A 153 -2.02 78.25 23.20
N VAL A 154 -2.79 79.28 23.57
CA VAL A 154 -3.61 80.06 22.63
C VAL A 154 -3.03 81.46 22.56
N ARG A 155 -2.75 81.95 21.37
CA ARG A 155 -2.32 83.36 21.20
C ARG A 155 -3.55 84.26 21.29
N LEU A 156 -3.46 85.22 22.16
CA LEU A 156 -4.47 86.25 22.31
C LEU A 156 -4.23 87.40 21.35
N THR A 157 -5.27 87.96 20.77
CA THR A 157 -5.21 89.13 19.89
C THR A 157 -6.26 90.12 20.32
N HIS A 158 -5.87 91.39 20.34
CA HIS A 158 -6.79 92.49 20.55
C HIS A 158 -6.69 93.48 19.38
N LEU A 159 -7.84 93.74 18.74
CA LEU A 159 -7.90 94.58 17.51
C LEU A 159 -6.92 94.09 16.42
N ASN A 160 -6.77 92.83 16.22
CA ASN A 160 -5.81 92.18 15.31
C ASN A 160 -4.32 92.34 15.67
N GLN A 161 -4.00 92.89 16.86
CA GLN A 161 -2.63 92.95 17.35
C GLN A 161 -2.42 91.86 18.43
N PRO A 162 -1.21 91.29 18.51
CA PRO A 162 -0.85 90.34 19.55
C PRO A 162 -1.04 90.95 20.95
N ALA A 163 -1.79 90.28 21.81
CA ALA A 163 -2.10 90.74 23.14
C ALA A 163 -1.53 89.84 24.27
N GLY A 164 -0.89 88.73 23.90
CA GLY A 164 -0.29 87.83 24.86
C GLY A 164 -0.63 86.37 24.55
N TRP A 165 -0.52 85.53 25.57
CA TRP A 165 -0.80 84.09 25.47
C TRP A 165 -1.60 83.62 26.66
N LEU A 166 -2.59 82.70 26.39
CA LEU A 166 -3.18 81.89 27.41
C LEU A 166 -2.58 80.48 27.32
N ALA A 167 -1.90 80.02 28.36
CA ALA A 167 -1.36 78.70 28.42
C ALA A 167 -1.97 77.89 29.54
N GLY A 168 -2.39 76.66 29.28
CA GLY A 168 -2.90 75.74 30.22
C GLY A 168 -2.08 74.45 30.25
N GLU A 169 -1.76 73.98 31.45
CA GLU A 169 -1.15 72.68 31.64
C GLU A 169 -2.25 71.63 31.80
N ILE A 170 -2.26 70.64 30.92
CA ILE A 170 -3.24 69.56 30.90
C ILE A 170 -2.63 68.29 31.45
N ASN A 171 -3.38 67.63 32.34
CA ASN A 171 -3.10 66.26 32.77
C ASN A 171 -3.65 65.29 31.72
N LEU A 172 -2.80 64.45 31.18
CA LEU A 172 -3.19 63.43 30.19
C LEU A 172 -3.36 62.04 30.79
N GLU A 173 -3.57 61.95 32.12
CA GLU A 173 -3.78 60.66 32.81
C GLU A 173 -5.00 59.90 32.27
N GLU A 174 -6.09 60.63 31.92
CA GLU A 174 -7.28 60.03 31.32
C GLU A 174 -6.95 59.40 29.98
N MET A 175 -6.11 60.02 29.17
CA MET A 175 -5.61 59.44 27.90
C MET A 175 -4.80 58.15 28.17
N TRP A 176 -3.92 58.15 29.18
CA TRP A 176 -3.23 56.94 29.58
C TRP A 176 -4.19 55.86 30.03
N ARG A 177 -5.22 56.17 30.80
CA ARG A 177 -6.24 55.25 31.24
C ARG A 177 -7.02 54.66 30.08
N MET A 178 -7.35 55.45 29.05
CA MET A 178 -7.95 54.94 27.82
C MET A 178 -7.04 53.92 27.16
N VAL A 179 -5.72 54.17 27.03
CA VAL A 179 -4.74 53.25 26.44
C VAL A 179 -4.59 51.96 27.29
N ASP A 180 -4.56 52.11 28.63
CA ASP A 180 -4.47 50.99 29.59
C ASP A 180 -5.68 50.05 29.51
N GLN A 181 -6.86 50.57 29.16
CA GLN A 181 -8.09 49.80 29.02
C GLN A 181 -8.18 49.03 27.70
N ILE A 182 -7.34 49.36 26.70
CA ILE A 182 -7.32 48.68 25.43
C ILE A 182 -6.54 47.39 25.60
N ARG A 183 -7.30 46.29 25.81
CA ARG A 183 -6.75 44.96 25.88
C ARG A 183 -7.29 44.11 24.74
N ILE A 184 -6.40 43.41 24.05
CA ILE A 184 -6.76 42.49 22.97
C ILE A 184 -6.20 41.13 23.35
N GLY A 185 -7.12 40.18 23.64
CA GLY A 185 -6.75 38.91 24.22
C GLY A 185 -6.24 39.06 25.66
N GLU A 186 -5.33 38.19 26.07
CA GLU A 186 -4.76 38.22 27.45
C GLU A 186 -3.52 39.08 27.55
N HIS A 187 -2.69 39.15 26.52
CA HIS A 187 -1.39 39.80 26.53
C HIS A 187 -1.24 40.93 25.51
N GLY A 188 -2.28 41.21 24.73
CA GLY A 188 -2.26 42.33 23.79
C GLY A 188 -2.45 43.66 24.49
N TYR A 189 -1.81 44.71 23.98
CA TYR A 189 -1.86 46.06 24.52
C TYR A 189 -1.87 47.11 23.40
N ALA A 190 -2.20 48.32 23.79
CA ALA A 190 -2.08 49.49 22.92
C ALA A 190 -0.93 50.40 23.36
N MET A 191 -0.37 51.15 22.44
CA MET A 191 0.57 52.22 22.71
C MET A 191 0.33 53.41 21.76
N VAL A 192 0.76 54.58 22.18
CA VAL A 192 0.66 55.80 21.40
C VAL A 192 2.06 56.36 21.18
N VAL A 193 2.37 56.67 19.94
CA VAL A 193 3.68 57.19 19.54
C VAL A 193 3.51 58.52 18.84
N GLY A 194 4.36 59.46 19.16
CA GLY A 194 4.36 60.82 18.59
C GLY A 194 5.03 60.93 17.23
N PRO A 195 5.01 62.12 16.63
CA PRO A 195 5.48 62.35 15.25
C PRO A 195 6.97 62.03 15.02
N ARG A 196 7.79 62.08 16.06
CA ARG A 196 9.23 61.79 16.00
C ARG A 196 9.56 60.38 16.49
N GLY A 197 8.52 59.55 16.76
CA GLY A 197 8.68 58.21 17.27
C GLY A 197 8.80 58.10 18.78
N GLU A 198 8.63 59.21 19.52
CA GLU A 198 8.62 59.23 20.98
C GLU A 198 7.40 58.48 21.53
N LEU A 199 7.61 57.65 22.54
CA LEU A 199 6.54 56.90 23.21
C LEU A 199 5.76 57.87 24.13
N ILE A 200 4.46 57.99 23.87
CA ILE A 200 3.54 58.88 24.59
C ILE A 200 2.75 58.14 25.67
N ALA A 201 2.27 56.94 25.35
CA ALA A 201 1.50 56.07 26.25
C ALA A 201 1.79 54.59 25.94
N HIS A 202 1.71 53.78 26.96
CA HIS A 202 1.87 52.32 26.82
C HIS A 202 0.93 51.55 27.77
N GLY A 203 0.11 50.67 27.22
CA GLY A 203 -0.88 49.88 27.96
C GLY A 203 -0.30 48.73 28.80
N ASP A 204 0.99 48.38 28.59
CA ASP A 204 1.69 47.42 29.44
C ASP A 204 2.29 48.16 30.66
N PRO A 205 1.86 47.83 31.89
CA PRO A 205 2.36 48.49 33.10
C PRO A 205 3.86 48.42 33.28
N ASP A 206 4.48 47.31 32.88
CA ASP A 206 5.93 47.10 33.06
C ASP A 206 6.76 48.01 32.14
N LYS A 207 6.17 48.51 31.06
CA LYS A 207 6.83 49.36 30.07
C LYS A 207 6.54 50.86 30.25
N LYS A 208 5.76 51.24 31.27
CA LYS A 208 5.47 52.66 31.57
C LYS A 208 6.73 53.50 31.83
N SER A 209 7.77 52.91 32.38
CA SER A 209 9.07 53.57 32.56
C SER A 209 9.71 54.05 31.25
N LEU A 210 9.41 53.38 30.12
CA LEU A 210 9.88 53.78 28.79
C LEU A 210 9.20 55.06 28.30
N VAL A 211 7.97 55.29 28.73
CA VAL A 211 7.23 56.55 28.45
C VAL A 211 7.88 57.70 29.15
N ALA A 212 8.22 57.56 30.45
CA ALA A 212 8.95 58.59 31.21
C ALA A 212 10.29 58.95 30.59
N GLN A 213 10.96 57.99 29.94
CA GLN A 213 12.22 58.23 29.21
C GLN A 213 12.02 58.84 27.81
N SER A 214 10.77 59.01 27.36
CA SER A 214 10.43 59.43 25.98
C SER A 214 11.17 58.59 24.93
N LYS A 215 11.24 57.24 25.16
CA LYS A 215 12.01 56.34 24.33
C LYS A 215 11.55 56.41 22.87
N ASN A 216 12.48 56.53 21.96
CA ASN A 216 12.17 56.51 20.53
C ASN A 216 11.89 55.07 20.06
N MET A 217 10.71 54.87 19.50
CA MET A 217 10.23 53.57 19.07
C MET A 217 10.38 53.28 17.57
N LEU A 218 10.88 54.25 16.77
CA LEU A 218 11.01 54.12 15.31
C LEU A 218 11.85 52.90 14.88
N ALA A 219 12.96 52.66 15.59
CA ALA A 219 13.84 51.55 15.27
C ALA A 219 13.25 50.19 15.68
N SER A 220 12.42 50.14 16.73
CA SER A 220 11.84 48.93 17.26
C SER A 220 10.53 48.54 16.57
N TYR A 221 9.82 49.51 15.98
CA TYR A 221 8.52 49.33 15.37
C TYR A 221 8.46 49.88 13.94
N PRO A 222 8.85 49.12 12.93
CA PRO A 222 8.81 49.56 11.52
C PRO A 222 7.42 49.99 11.04
N ILE A 223 6.37 49.54 11.70
CA ILE A 223 4.98 49.91 11.40
C ILE A 223 4.71 51.40 11.55
N ILE A 224 5.48 52.11 12.39
CA ILE A 224 5.36 53.57 12.59
C ILE A 224 5.67 54.30 11.27
N GLY A 225 6.74 53.89 10.59
CA GLY A 225 7.09 54.43 9.29
C GLY A 225 6.06 54.13 8.21
N ALA A 226 5.53 52.92 8.21
CA ALA A 226 4.47 52.51 7.28
C ALA A 226 3.18 53.32 7.51
N ALA A 227 2.76 53.50 8.77
CA ALA A 227 1.59 54.29 9.12
C ALA A 227 1.74 55.79 8.84
N ALA A 228 2.96 56.31 8.83
CA ALA A 228 3.23 57.72 8.52
C ALA A 228 2.88 58.06 7.06
N SER A 229 2.92 57.12 6.14
CA SER A 229 2.71 57.33 4.70
C SER A 229 1.23 57.14 4.25
N THR A 230 0.32 56.72 5.16
CA THR A 230 -1.08 56.44 4.81
C THR A 230 -2.03 56.93 5.90
N THR A 231 -3.29 57.16 5.51
CA THR A 231 -4.38 57.48 6.44
C THR A 231 -5.17 56.20 6.84
N ALA A 232 -5.05 55.14 6.08
CA ALA A 232 -5.69 53.87 6.39
C ALA A 232 -4.89 53.11 7.47
N PRO A 233 -5.54 52.31 8.33
CA PRO A 233 -4.85 51.48 9.29
C PRO A 233 -3.94 50.45 8.58
N VAL A 234 -2.70 50.33 9.07
CA VAL A 234 -1.70 49.40 8.56
C VAL A 234 -1.54 48.23 9.52
N ALA A 235 -1.42 47.02 9.01
CA ALA A 235 -1.10 45.84 9.80
C ALA A 235 0.26 45.26 9.38
N LEU A 236 1.08 44.88 10.34
CA LEU A 236 2.39 44.29 10.12
C LEU A 236 2.63 43.16 11.13
N GLU A 237 3.01 42.00 10.64
CA GLU A 237 3.56 40.93 11.47
C GLU A 237 5.08 41.14 11.58
N TYR A 238 5.61 41.03 12.76
CA TYR A 238 7.04 41.16 13.03
C TYR A 238 7.48 40.14 14.09
N ALA A 239 8.76 39.91 14.14
CA ALA A 239 9.36 39.06 15.17
C ALA A 239 10.53 39.84 15.81
N ASP A 240 10.51 39.91 17.12
CA ASP A 240 11.57 40.47 17.91
C ASP A 240 12.10 39.50 18.97
N ALA A 241 12.95 39.96 19.89
CA ALA A 241 13.50 39.13 20.96
C ALA A 241 12.45 38.61 21.95
N SER A 242 11.25 39.21 22.01
CA SER A 242 10.13 38.80 22.87
C SER A 242 9.18 37.81 22.16
N GLY A 243 9.31 37.62 20.86
CA GLY A 243 8.52 36.71 20.06
C GLY A 243 7.95 37.32 18.79
N ALA A 244 7.04 36.58 18.15
CA ALA A 244 6.32 37.08 16.99
C ALA A 244 5.06 37.82 17.43
N GLY A 245 4.87 39.05 16.91
CA GLY A 245 3.75 39.93 17.20
C GLY A 245 3.00 40.38 15.95
N LEU A 246 1.69 40.57 16.09
CA LEU A 246 0.86 41.26 15.11
C LEU A 246 0.63 42.70 15.63
N ALA A 247 1.16 43.67 14.93
CA ALA A 247 0.92 45.07 15.20
C ALA A 247 -0.03 45.68 14.17
N VAL A 248 -0.94 46.52 14.64
CA VAL A 248 -1.84 47.31 13.82
C VAL A 248 -1.72 48.76 14.23
N ALA A 249 -1.48 49.64 13.29
CA ALA A 249 -1.29 51.07 13.49
C ALA A 249 -2.39 51.91 12.85
N ALA A 250 -2.97 52.82 13.61
CA ALA A 250 -3.91 53.84 13.14
C ALA A 250 -3.34 55.24 13.40
N ARG A 251 -3.25 56.09 12.37
CA ARG A 251 -2.71 57.41 12.47
C ARG A 251 -3.76 58.46 12.84
N ILE A 252 -3.45 59.32 13.80
CA ILE A 252 -4.23 60.52 14.11
C ILE A 252 -3.61 61.68 13.34
N ALA A 253 -4.12 61.96 12.13
CA ALA A 253 -3.51 62.92 11.23
C ALA A 253 -3.41 64.34 11.82
N SER A 254 -4.42 64.79 12.59
CA SER A 254 -4.44 66.12 13.20
C SER A 254 -3.38 66.31 14.30
N LEU A 255 -2.95 65.25 14.95
CA LEU A 255 -1.95 65.26 16.01
C LEU A 255 -0.57 64.77 15.53
N GLY A 256 -0.51 64.12 14.37
CA GLY A 256 0.68 63.43 13.90
C GLY A 256 1.01 62.18 14.75
N TRP A 257 0.13 61.75 15.62
CA TRP A 257 0.34 60.58 16.49
C TRP A 257 -0.10 59.31 15.82
N THR A 258 0.45 58.21 16.28
CA THR A 258 0.09 56.88 15.79
C THR A 258 -0.31 56.00 16.99
N VAL A 259 -1.50 55.48 16.96
CA VAL A 259 -1.96 54.44 17.91
C VAL A 259 -1.59 53.09 17.34
N ILE A 260 -0.85 52.30 18.09
CA ILE A 260 -0.43 50.97 17.72
C ILE A 260 -1.07 50.00 18.70
N VAL A 261 -1.72 48.97 18.16
CA VAL A 261 -2.27 47.86 18.88
C VAL A 261 -1.44 46.64 18.57
N GLU A 262 -0.93 46.01 19.60
CA GLU A 262 -0.05 44.84 19.48
C GLU A 262 -0.64 43.64 20.19
N GLN A 263 -0.54 42.49 19.54
CA GLN A 263 -0.96 41.20 20.09
C GLN A 263 0.06 40.10 19.72
N PRO A 264 0.47 39.22 20.67
CA PRO A 264 1.30 38.09 20.34
C PRO A 264 0.65 37.18 19.27
N THR A 265 1.40 36.84 18.23
CA THR A 265 0.90 36.05 17.11
C THR A 265 0.38 34.70 17.56
N ARG A 266 1.01 34.09 18.58
CA ARG A 266 0.55 32.80 19.13
C ARG A 266 -0.87 32.89 19.69
N GLU A 267 -1.19 34.00 20.34
CA GLU A 267 -2.50 34.25 20.93
C GLU A 267 -3.51 34.63 19.85
N ALA A 268 -3.13 35.56 18.98
CA ALA A 268 -3.97 36.03 17.88
C ALA A 268 -4.48 34.85 17.03
N PHE A 269 -3.62 33.88 16.73
CA PHE A 269 -3.96 32.73 15.87
C PHE A 269 -4.23 31.43 16.66
N ALA A 270 -4.36 31.47 17.99
CA ALA A 270 -4.57 30.27 18.81
C ALA A 270 -5.80 29.48 18.37
N SER A 271 -6.95 30.14 18.19
CA SER A 271 -8.19 29.52 17.75
C SER A 271 -8.07 28.90 16.35
N ALA A 272 -7.38 29.61 15.44
CA ALA A 272 -7.13 29.10 14.08
C ALA A 272 -6.23 27.87 14.10
N SER A 273 -5.18 27.87 14.92
CA SER A 273 -4.28 26.73 15.07
C SER A 273 -4.97 25.50 15.65
N GLN A 274 -5.86 25.71 16.61
CA GLN A 274 -6.67 24.65 17.21
C GLN A 274 -7.63 24.04 16.17
N LEU A 275 -8.36 24.87 15.42
CA LEU A 275 -9.25 24.40 14.35
C LEU A 275 -8.47 23.69 13.23
N THR A 276 -7.33 24.21 12.84
CA THR A 276 -6.45 23.54 11.85
C THR A 276 -6.00 22.17 12.35
N ARG A 277 -5.61 22.06 13.62
CA ARG A 277 -5.24 20.77 14.23
C ARG A 277 -6.40 19.80 14.25
N GLN A 278 -7.61 20.24 14.59
CA GLN A 278 -8.81 19.41 14.56
C GLN A 278 -9.13 18.91 13.14
N LEU A 279 -9.01 19.78 12.13
CA LEU A 279 -9.20 19.40 10.73
C LEU A 279 -8.16 18.37 10.27
N VAL A 280 -6.88 18.56 10.62
CA VAL A 280 -5.82 17.59 10.28
C VAL A 280 -6.09 16.23 10.93
N VAL A 281 -6.50 16.22 12.22
CA VAL A 281 -6.87 14.96 12.91
C VAL A 281 -8.08 14.30 12.24
N ALA A 282 -9.11 15.07 11.91
CA ALA A 282 -10.32 14.55 11.25
C ALA A 282 -10.00 13.95 9.87
N ILE A 283 -9.19 14.64 9.06
CA ILE A 283 -8.74 14.16 7.74
C ILE A 283 -7.90 12.89 7.89
N SER A 284 -6.97 12.87 8.86
CA SER A 284 -6.13 11.70 9.12
C SER A 284 -6.95 10.49 9.54
N MET A 285 -7.96 10.70 10.40
CA MET A 285 -8.90 9.65 10.81
C MET A 285 -9.74 9.14 9.64
N ALA A 286 -10.26 10.05 8.80
CA ALA A 286 -11.01 9.68 7.60
C ALA A 286 -10.16 8.85 6.62
N LEU A 287 -8.88 9.22 6.42
CA LEU A 287 -7.93 8.46 5.61
C LEU A 287 -7.68 7.06 6.19
N LEU A 288 -7.52 6.95 7.50
CA LEU A 288 -7.32 5.67 8.17
C LEU A 288 -8.54 4.75 8.01
N VAL A 289 -9.75 5.30 8.21
CA VAL A 289 -11.01 4.56 7.98
C VAL A 289 -11.10 4.12 6.52
N MET A 290 -10.75 4.99 5.58
CA MET A 290 -10.78 4.67 4.14
C MET A 290 -9.80 3.54 3.77
N ILE A 291 -8.58 3.54 4.34
CA ILE A 291 -7.60 2.46 4.17
C ILE A 291 -8.17 1.15 4.73
N LEU A 292 -8.79 1.19 5.92
CA LEU A 292 -9.41 0.03 6.54
C LEU A 292 -10.56 -0.53 5.67
N VAL A 293 -11.45 0.35 5.20
CA VAL A 293 -12.55 -0.05 4.30
C VAL A 293 -12.01 -0.62 3.00
N GLY A 294 -10.98 0.01 2.40
CA GLY A 294 -10.31 -0.50 1.19
C GLY A 294 -9.68 -1.87 1.40
N TYR A 295 -9.05 -2.10 2.56
CA TYR A 295 -8.50 -3.40 2.93
C TYR A 295 -9.60 -4.47 3.09
N LEU A 296 -10.68 -4.15 3.81
CA LEU A 296 -11.81 -5.06 4.00
C LEU A 296 -12.49 -5.38 2.67
N PHE A 297 -12.69 -4.38 1.81
CA PHE A 297 -13.21 -4.56 0.46
C PHE A 297 -12.30 -5.45 -0.39
N GLY A 298 -10.98 -5.21 -0.36
CA GLY A 298 -10.00 -6.05 -1.05
C GLY A 298 -10.09 -7.51 -0.61
N ARG A 299 -10.23 -7.74 0.69
CA ARG A 299 -10.35 -9.09 1.26
C ARG A 299 -11.70 -9.76 0.93
N SER A 300 -12.79 -9.00 0.98
CA SER A 300 -14.15 -9.54 0.80
C SER A 300 -14.54 -9.72 -0.67
N PHE A 301 -14.08 -8.86 -1.55
CA PHE A 301 -14.50 -8.88 -2.97
C PHE A 301 -13.38 -9.35 -3.91
N ILE A 302 -12.16 -8.82 -3.76
CA ILE A 302 -11.09 -9.08 -4.72
C ILE A 302 -10.53 -10.50 -4.57
N ASN A 303 -10.30 -10.95 -3.35
CA ASN A 303 -9.72 -12.28 -3.10
C ASN A 303 -10.57 -13.43 -3.62
N PRO A 304 -11.89 -13.50 -3.39
CA PRO A 304 -12.75 -14.54 -3.97
C PRO A 304 -12.67 -14.60 -5.49
N ILE A 305 -12.71 -13.43 -6.17
CA ILE A 305 -12.62 -13.37 -7.64
C ILE A 305 -11.29 -13.92 -8.15
N LEU A 306 -10.16 -13.55 -7.52
CA LEU A 306 -8.85 -14.06 -7.90
C LEU A 306 -8.72 -15.57 -7.63
N THR A 307 -9.36 -16.06 -6.59
CA THR A 307 -9.35 -17.49 -6.25
C THR A 307 -10.15 -18.28 -7.29
N LEU A 308 -11.33 -17.80 -7.69
CA LEU A 308 -12.11 -18.39 -8.79
C LEU A 308 -11.36 -18.35 -10.13
N GLN A 309 -10.69 -17.23 -10.45
CA GLN A 309 -9.90 -17.11 -11.67
C GLN A 309 -8.77 -18.15 -11.72
N ARG A 310 -8.05 -18.34 -10.61
CA ARG A 310 -7.00 -19.38 -10.53
C ARG A 310 -7.57 -20.79 -10.67
N GLY A 311 -8.71 -21.03 -10.01
CA GLY A 311 -9.42 -22.30 -10.13
C GLY A 311 -9.85 -22.60 -11.56
N THR A 312 -10.42 -21.62 -12.27
CA THR A 312 -10.82 -21.80 -13.68
C THR A 312 -9.63 -22.08 -14.60
N HIS A 313 -8.50 -21.39 -14.40
CA HIS A 313 -7.27 -21.68 -15.14
C HIS A 313 -6.74 -23.09 -14.86
N ALA A 314 -6.77 -23.56 -13.61
CA ALA A 314 -6.33 -24.88 -13.26
C ALA A 314 -7.21 -25.96 -13.91
N VAL A 315 -8.54 -25.82 -13.87
CA VAL A 315 -9.49 -26.72 -14.53
C VAL A 315 -9.29 -26.70 -16.05
N ALA A 316 -9.10 -25.53 -16.66
CA ALA A 316 -8.83 -25.39 -18.10
C ALA A 316 -7.52 -26.07 -18.53
N SER A 317 -6.50 -26.12 -17.66
CA SER A 317 -5.24 -26.84 -17.92
C SER A 317 -5.31 -28.34 -17.62
N GLY A 318 -6.50 -28.87 -17.26
CA GLY A 318 -6.72 -30.28 -17.02
C GLY A 318 -6.66 -30.74 -15.56
N ALA A 319 -6.39 -29.84 -14.61
CA ALA A 319 -6.33 -30.14 -13.19
C ALA A 319 -7.76 -30.19 -12.57
N LEU A 320 -8.56 -31.18 -12.93
CA LEU A 320 -9.99 -31.32 -12.54
C LEU A 320 -10.19 -31.60 -11.05
N ASP A 321 -9.15 -31.97 -10.32
CA ASP A 321 -9.19 -32.18 -8.86
C ASP A 321 -9.11 -30.87 -8.07
N THR A 322 -8.89 -29.73 -8.77
CA THR A 322 -8.83 -28.43 -8.14
C THR A 322 -10.16 -28.08 -7.49
N ARG A 323 -10.12 -27.66 -6.22
CA ARG A 323 -11.26 -27.12 -5.49
C ARG A 323 -10.97 -25.71 -5.04
N VAL A 324 -11.98 -24.86 -5.13
CA VAL A 324 -11.93 -23.46 -4.70
C VAL A 324 -12.61 -23.37 -3.34
N ALA A 325 -11.87 -22.91 -2.31
CA ALA A 325 -12.41 -22.70 -0.97
C ALA A 325 -12.72 -21.21 -0.79
N ILE A 326 -14.00 -20.84 -0.86
CA ILE A 326 -14.52 -19.51 -0.56
C ILE A 326 -15.39 -19.65 0.67
N ALA A 327 -14.91 -19.12 1.81
CA ALA A 327 -15.56 -19.29 3.11
C ALA A 327 -16.59 -18.17 3.42
N THR A 328 -17.08 -17.44 2.41
CA THR A 328 -18.11 -16.42 2.57
C THR A 328 -19.50 -17.04 2.47
N ARG A 329 -20.49 -16.43 3.15
CA ARG A 329 -21.91 -16.87 3.10
C ARG A 329 -22.73 -15.95 2.19
N ASP A 330 -22.14 -15.49 1.11
CA ASP A 330 -22.69 -14.59 0.12
C ASP A 330 -22.66 -15.23 -1.27
N GLU A 331 -22.96 -14.47 -2.30
CA GLU A 331 -22.97 -14.90 -3.70
C GLU A 331 -21.62 -15.47 -4.16
N PHE A 332 -20.51 -15.06 -3.54
CA PHE A 332 -19.19 -15.64 -3.84
C PHE A 332 -19.03 -17.05 -3.27
N GLY A 333 -19.62 -17.32 -2.11
CA GLY A 333 -19.68 -18.67 -1.54
C GLY A 333 -20.47 -19.61 -2.45
N GLU A 334 -21.68 -19.19 -2.88
CA GLU A 334 -22.52 -19.95 -3.82
C GLU A 334 -21.81 -20.20 -5.16
N LEU A 335 -21.08 -19.19 -5.67
CA LEU A 335 -20.32 -19.32 -6.91
C LEU A 335 -19.15 -20.30 -6.76
N GLY A 336 -18.50 -20.33 -5.59
CA GLY A 336 -17.46 -21.30 -5.26
C GLY A 336 -17.99 -22.73 -5.26
N ASP A 337 -19.16 -22.95 -4.65
CA ASP A 337 -19.82 -24.27 -4.61
C ASP A 337 -20.28 -24.72 -6.00
N ALA A 338 -20.85 -23.81 -6.79
CA ALA A 338 -21.22 -24.07 -8.18
C ALA A 338 -20.00 -24.45 -9.03
N PHE A 339 -18.88 -23.72 -8.86
CA PHE A 339 -17.61 -24.04 -9.51
C PHE A 339 -17.11 -25.46 -9.14
N ASN A 340 -17.11 -25.80 -7.85
CA ASN A 340 -16.66 -27.09 -7.37
C ASN A 340 -17.53 -28.23 -7.89
N THR A 341 -18.84 -27.98 -8.00
CA THR A 341 -19.81 -28.95 -8.59
C THR A 341 -19.52 -29.14 -10.07
N MET A 342 -19.28 -28.07 -10.81
CA MET A 342 -18.94 -28.13 -12.24
C MET A 342 -17.62 -28.93 -12.45
N ALA A 343 -16.58 -28.63 -11.68
CA ALA A 343 -15.28 -29.30 -11.78
C ALA A 343 -15.42 -30.80 -11.48
N GLY A 344 -16.26 -31.20 -10.50
CA GLY A 344 -16.61 -32.59 -10.22
C GLY A 344 -17.26 -33.28 -11.41
N ARG A 345 -18.31 -32.67 -11.98
CA ARG A 345 -18.99 -33.22 -13.16
C ARG A 345 -18.09 -33.39 -14.38
N LEU A 346 -17.18 -32.42 -14.61
CA LEU A 346 -16.21 -32.53 -15.71
C LEU A 346 -15.25 -33.70 -15.50
N LYS A 347 -14.82 -33.94 -14.26
CA LYS A 347 -13.99 -35.10 -13.93
C LYS A 347 -14.74 -36.44 -14.22
N ASP A 348 -15.98 -36.55 -13.73
CA ASP A 348 -16.81 -37.74 -13.93
C ASP A 348 -17.02 -38.00 -15.42
N LEU A 349 -17.35 -36.97 -16.21
CA LEU A 349 -17.51 -37.09 -17.67
C LEU A 349 -16.20 -37.52 -18.36
N GLN A 350 -15.05 -37.03 -17.92
CA GLN A 350 -13.75 -37.44 -18.48
C GLN A 350 -13.47 -38.91 -18.18
N GLU A 351 -13.79 -39.39 -16.98
CA GLU A 351 -13.64 -40.78 -16.61
C GLU A 351 -14.59 -41.69 -17.43
N ASP A 352 -15.83 -41.25 -17.63
CA ASP A 352 -16.81 -41.99 -18.45
C ASP A 352 -16.39 -42.07 -19.92
N VAL A 353 -15.87 -40.96 -20.50
CA VAL A 353 -15.33 -40.97 -21.87
C VAL A 353 -14.17 -41.95 -21.99
N LYS A 354 -13.21 -41.94 -21.06
CA LYS A 354 -12.08 -42.89 -21.05
C LYS A 354 -12.59 -44.36 -20.93
N ARG A 355 -13.65 -44.58 -20.16
CA ARG A 355 -14.26 -45.91 -20.02
C ARG A 355 -14.92 -46.37 -21.33
N GLN A 356 -15.67 -45.47 -22.00
CA GLN A 356 -16.31 -45.76 -23.28
C GLN A 356 -15.27 -46.00 -24.40
N GLU A 357 -14.19 -45.21 -24.47
CA GLU A 357 -13.10 -45.42 -25.42
C GLU A 357 -12.48 -46.83 -25.25
N ARG A 358 -12.21 -47.24 -23.99
CA ARG A 358 -11.71 -48.61 -23.71
C ARG A 358 -12.70 -49.68 -24.14
N SER A 359 -13.97 -49.48 -23.88
CA SER A 359 -15.01 -50.44 -24.27
C SER A 359 -15.19 -50.54 -25.80
N ALA A 360 -15.13 -49.41 -26.49
CA ALA A 360 -15.21 -49.38 -27.95
C ALA A 360 -13.98 -50.02 -28.61
N MET A 361 -12.77 -49.81 -28.04
CA MET A 361 -11.55 -50.47 -28.49
C MET A 361 -11.64 -51.99 -28.31
N PHE A 362 -12.14 -52.45 -27.13
CA PHE A 362 -12.37 -53.88 -26.87
C PHE A 362 -13.36 -54.48 -27.85
N GLY A 363 -14.46 -53.81 -28.17
CA GLY A 363 -15.46 -54.28 -29.13
C GLY A 363 -14.90 -54.50 -30.55
N ARG A 364 -14.01 -53.63 -31.01
CA ARG A 364 -13.36 -53.75 -32.34
C ARG A 364 -12.42 -54.95 -32.44
N VAL A 365 -11.76 -55.28 -31.34
CA VAL A 365 -10.76 -56.38 -31.31
C VAL A 365 -11.38 -57.72 -30.97
N ALA A 366 -12.55 -57.75 -30.31
CA ALA A 366 -13.21 -58.95 -29.87
C ALA A 366 -13.45 -59.99 -31.00
N ALA A 367 -13.76 -59.49 -32.21
CA ALA A 367 -13.98 -60.40 -33.36
C ALA A 367 -12.69 -61.16 -33.75
N GLY A 368 -11.51 -60.50 -33.72
CA GLY A 368 -10.21 -61.15 -33.95
C GLY A 368 -9.83 -62.12 -32.84
N LEU A 369 -10.11 -61.72 -31.58
CA LEU A 369 -9.84 -62.57 -30.40
C LEU A 369 -10.63 -63.87 -30.40
N VAL A 370 -11.90 -63.85 -30.80
CA VAL A 370 -12.75 -65.05 -30.92
C VAL A 370 -12.18 -65.98 -31.98
N HIS A 371 -11.75 -65.43 -33.12
CA HIS A 371 -11.16 -66.25 -34.19
C HIS A 371 -9.87 -66.97 -33.71
N ASP A 372 -8.97 -66.26 -33.02
CA ASP A 372 -7.72 -66.84 -32.55
C ASP A 372 -7.87 -67.85 -31.38
N LEU A 373 -8.94 -67.76 -30.59
CA LEU A 373 -9.31 -68.74 -29.57
C LEU A 373 -9.94 -69.98 -30.17
N LEU A 374 -10.69 -69.88 -31.28
CA LEU A 374 -11.33 -70.97 -31.91
C LEU A 374 -10.33 -72.02 -32.41
N HIS A 375 -9.17 -71.63 -32.95
CA HIS A 375 -8.16 -72.54 -33.47
C HIS A 375 -7.61 -73.50 -32.38
N PRO A 376 -7.05 -73.04 -31.24
CA PRO A 376 -6.57 -73.96 -30.19
C PRO A 376 -7.71 -74.84 -29.62
N ILE A 377 -8.92 -74.29 -29.48
CA ILE A 377 -10.09 -75.07 -29.02
C ILE A 377 -10.44 -76.18 -30.01
N GLN A 378 -10.42 -75.91 -31.33
CA GLN A 378 -10.65 -76.86 -32.36
C GLN A 378 -9.58 -77.99 -32.37
N ASN A 379 -8.29 -77.59 -32.18
CA ASN A 379 -7.17 -78.54 -32.12
C ASN A 379 -7.32 -79.49 -30.90
N VAL A 380 -7.67 -78.93 -29.72
CA VAL A 380 -7.97 -79.75 -28.53
C VAL A 380 -9.16 -80.72 -28.83
N GLY A 381 -10.24 -80.14 -29.43
CA GLY A 381 -11.42 -80.97 -29.78
C GLY A 381 -11.11 -82.07 -30.78
N ASN A 382 -10.28 -81.76 -31.82
CA ASN A 382 -9.90 -82.77 -32.80
C ASN A 382 -8.99 -83.89 -32.19
N SER A 383 -8.00 -83.45 -31.37
CA SER A 383 -7.14 -84.43 -30.67
C SER A 383 -7.90 -85.30 -29.70
N THR A 384 -8.86 -84.71 -28.98
CA THR A 384 -9.74 -85.46 -28.07
C THR A 384 -10.62 -86.44 -28.82
N LYS A 385 -11.22 -86.07 -29.98
CA LYS A 385 -11.99 -86.95 -30.83
C LYS A 385 -11.16 -88.12 -31.34
N LEU A 386 -9.88 -87.87 -31.66
CA LEU A 386 -8.96 -88.88 -32.11
C LEU A 386 -8.65 -89.88 -31.00
N LEU A 387 -8.43 -89.43 -29.78
CA LEU A 387 -8.21 -90.26 -28.58
C LEU A 387 -9.40 -91.17 -28.20
N LEU A 388 -10.61 -90.82 -28.62
CA LEU A 388 -11.85 -91.56 -28.32
C LEU A 388 -12.14 -92.62 -29.37
N ARG A 389 -11.30 -92.86 -30.36
CA ARG A 389 -11.47 -93.99 -31.29
C ARG A 389 -11.00 -95.26 -30.65
N GLU A 390 -11.64 -96.39 -31.05
CA GLU A 390 -11.42 -97.70 -30.43
C GLU A 390 -10.01 -98.26 -30.66
N GLU A 391 -9.37 -97.93 -31.77
CA GLU A 391 -8.00 -98.34 -32.06
C GLU A 391 -7.08 -97.13 -32.25
N VAL A 392 -6.39 -96.72 -31.21
CA VAL A 392 -5.36 -95.66 -31.23
C VAL A 392 -4.07 -96.25 -30.69
N ASP A 393 -3.00 -96.19 -31.51
CA ASP A 393 -1.70 -96.65 -31.11
C ASP A 393 -1.06 -95.74 -30.02
N ALA A 394 -0.07 -96.29 -29.32
CA ALA A 394 0.55 -95.58 -28.19
C ALA A 394 1.25 -94.26 -28.59
N GLU A 395 1.80 -94.15 -29.81
CA GLU A 395 2.48 -92.96 -30.30
C GLU A 395 1.50 -91.84 -30.63
N THR A 396 0.41 -92.18 -31.37
CA THR A 396 -0.69 -91.22 -31.63
C THR A 396 -1.36 -90.74 -30.36
N ARG A 397 -1.49 -91.55 -29.33
CA ARG A 397 -2.03 -91.19 -28.02
C ARG A 397 -1.12 -90.22 -27.33
N ALA A 398 0.19 -90.42 -27.32
CA ALA A 398 1.18 -89.53 -26.76
C ALA A 398 1.22 -88.17 -27.49
N ASP A 399 1.11 -88.19 -28.81
CA ASP A 399 1.08 -87.00 -29.65
C ASP A 399 -0.18 -86.17 -29.39
N CYS A 400 -1.34 -86.78 -29.35
CA CYS A 400 -2.58 -86.09 -29.00
C CYS A 400 -2.50 -85.46 -27.60
N GLY A 401 -1.93 -86.15 -26.60
CA GLY A 401 -1.66 -85.58 -25.29
C GLY A 401 -0.78 -84.31 -25.31
N ARG A 402 0.33 -84.43 -26.06
CA ARG A 402 1.23 -83.29 -26.23
C ARG A 402 0.56 -82.05 -26.92
N ILE A 403 -0.29 -82.34 -27.92
CA ILE A 403 -1.06 -81.26 -28.60
C ILE A 403 -2.06 -80.61 -27.63
N ILE A 404 -2.82 -81.46 -26.92
CA ILE A 404 -3.83 -80.94 -25.93
C ILE A 404 -3.15 -80.04 -24.89
N ASP A 405 -2.09 -80.55 -24.26
CA ASP A 405 -1.35 -79.75 -23.23
C ASP A 405 -0.80 -78.42 -23.78
N ARG A 406 -0.23 -78.45 -25.00
CA ARG A 406 0.27 -77.29 -25.68
C ARG A 406 -0.84 -76.26 -25.97
N GLU A 407 -1.97 -76.68 -26.54
CA GLU A 407 -3.07 -75.85 -26.95
C GLU A 407 -3.80 -75.26 -25.70
N LEU A 408 -3.97 -76.06 -24.62
CA LEU A 408 -4.48 -75.57 -23.32
C LEU A 408 -3.56 -74.53 -22.71
N GLY A 409 -2.26 -74.71 -22.82
CA GLY A 409 -1.27 -73.74 -22.41
C GLY A 409 -1.38 -72.39 -23.19
N ILE A 410 -1.70 -72.46 -24.49
CA ILE A 410 -1.98 -71.29 -25.32
C ILE A 410 -3.24 -70.56 -24.84
N ILE A 411 -4.36 -71.33 -24.65
CA ILE A 411 -5.64 -70.78 -24.17
C ILE A 411 -5.46 -70.05 -22.81
N ARG A 412 -4.75 -70.72 -21.89
CA ARG A 412 -4.51 -70.14 -20.55
C ARG A 412 -3.73 -68.83 -20.62
N ARG A 413 -2.65 -68.79 -21.39
CA ARG A 413 -1.88 -67.52 -21.63
C ARG A 413 -2.74 -66.41 -22.24
N PHE A 414 -3.57 -66.79 -23.23
CA PHE A 414 -4.47 -65.86 -23.90
C PHE A 414 -5.49 -65.27 -22.93
N LEU A 415 -6.10 -66.05 -22.05
CA LEU A 415 -7.04 -65.58 -21.03
C LEU A 415 -6.35 -64.68 -19.99
N ASP A 416 -5.10 -64.98 -19.58
CA ASP A 416 -4.31 -64.17 -18.66
C ASP A 416 -3.95 -62.83 -19.27
N ASP A 417 -3.57 -62.79 -20.54
CA ASP A 417 -3.25 -61.55 -21.26
C ASP A 417 -4.49 -60.68 -21.41
N LEU A 418 -5.63 -61.25 -21.80
CA LEU A 418 -6.90 -60.54 -21.91
C LEU A 418 -7.34 -59.95 -20.58
N ARG A 419 -7.25 -60.72 -19.49
CA ARG A 419 -7.61 -60.28 -18.14
C ARG A 419 -6.77 -59.07 -17.72
N ASN A 420 -5.47 -59.03 -18.06
CA ASN A 420 -4.57 -57.94 -17.70
C ASN A 420 -4.80 -56.67 -18.53
N VAL A 421 -5.39 -56.77 -19.73
CA VAL A 421 -5.82 -55.59 -20.51
C VAL A 421 -7.11 -55.01 -19.95
N VAL A 422 -8.08 -55.87 -19.61
CA VAL A 422 -9.40 -55.44 -19.10
C VAL A 422 -9.31 -54.91 -17.68
N LYS A 423 -8.53 -55.54 -16.81
CA LYS A 423 -8.37 -55.18 -15.41
C LYS A 423 -6.90 -55.26 -14.99
N PRO A 424 -6.10 -54.24 -15.31
CA PRO A 424 -4.68 -54.22 -14.92
C PRO A 424 -4.56 -54.33 -13.40
N LYS A 425 -3.72 -55.24 -12.93
CA LYS A 425 -3.37 -55.30 -11.51
C LYS A 425 -2.39 -54.14 -11.20
N PRO A 426 -2.58 -53.41 -10.11
CA PRO A 426 -1.57 -52.47 -9.67
C PRO A 426 -0.28 -53.22 -9.31
N VAL A 427 0.87 -52.68 -9.71
CA VAL A 427 2.17 -53.26 -9.35
C VAL A 427 2.50 -52.90 -7.89
N GLU A 428 2.96 -53.90 -7.14
CA GLU A 428 3.43 -53.73 -5.77
C GLU A 428 4.92 -53.47 -5.78
N ARG A 429 5.38 -52.36 -5.19
CA ARG A 429 6.78 -51.91 -5.24
C ARG A 429 7.53 -52.36 -3.99
N PHE A 430 8.54 -53.21 -4.16
CA PHE A 430 9.47 -53.63 -3.12
C PHE A 430 10.93 -53.44 -3.57
N ALA A 431 11.82 -53.17 -2.63
CA ALA A 431 13.23 -53.19 -2.92
C ALA A 431 13.68 -54.57 -3.38
N MET A 432 14.19 -54.69 -4.59
CA MET A 432 14.62 -55.97 -5.16
C MET A 432 15.89 -55.83 -5.99
N ASP A 433 16.69 -56.87 -6.02
CA ASP A 433 17.87 -56.96 -6.86
C ASP A 433 17.51 -57.48 -8.25
N ILE A 434 17.79 -56.67 -9.28
CA ILE A 434 17.52 -57.01 -10.69
C ILE A 434 18.34 -58.23 -11.16
N ASN A 435 19.61 -58.33 -10.70
CA ASN A 435 20.44 -59.48 -11.09
C ASN A 435 19.79 -60.80 -10.65
N THR A 436 19.23 -60.82 -9.43
CA THR A 436 18.50 -62.00 -8.94
C THR A 436 17.25 -62.28 -9.76
N ALA A 437 16.44 -61.26 -10.05
CA ALA A 437 15.20 -61.41 -10.79
C ALA A 437 15.41 -61.86 -12.25
N VAL A 438 16.41 -61.24 -12.92
CA VAL A 438 16.79 -61.63 -14.28
C VAL A 438 17.36 -63.06 -14.30
N GLY A 439 18.22 -63.39 -13.31
CA GLY A 439 18.83 -64.71 -13.20
C GLY A 439 17.84 -65.84 -13.05
N GLU A 440 16.80 -65.67 -12.22
CA GLU A 440 15.72 -66.67 -12.07
C GLU A 440 14.96 -66.92 -13.36
N VAL A 441 14.65 -65.82 -14.11
CA VAL A 441 13.97 -65.99 -15.42
C VAL A 441 14.90 -66.60 -16.44
N PHE A 442 16.18 -66.17 -16.48
CA PHE A 442 17.18 -66.73 -17.37
C PHE A 442 17.30 -68.27 -17.20
N GLU A 443 17.51 -68.76 -15.97
CA GLU A 443 17.62 -70.20 -15.71
C GLU A 443 16.36 -70.95 -16.11
N SER A 444 15.16 -70.37 -15.92
CA SER A 444 13.93 -70.96 -16.34
C SER A 444 13.71 -71.06 -17.85
N MET A 445 14.39 -70.13 -18.62
CA MET A 445 14.26 -70.02 -20.07
C MET A 445 15.38 -70.71 -20.84
N ARG A 446 16.50 -71.04 -20.21
CA ARG A 446 17.67 -71.70 -20.81
C ARG A 446 17.29 -73.03 -21.51
N PRO A 447 16.49 -73.95 -20.93
CA PRO A 447 16.08 -75.14 -21.61
C PRO A 447 15.22 -74.91 -22.86
N GLU A 448 14.55 -73.74 -22.94
CA GLU A 448 13.78 -73.37 -24.13
C GLU A 448 14.67 -72.93 -25.25
N GLY A 449 15.75 -72.15 -24.96
CA GLY A 449 16.80 -71.81 -25.91
C GLY A 449 17.51 -73.04 -26.47
N GLU A 450 17.91 -73.97 -25.60
CA GLU A 450 18.56 -75.22 -26.01
C GLU A 450 17.68 -76.03 -26.95
N ARG A 451 16.35 -76.13 -26.67
CA ARG A 451 15.39 -76.79 -27.55
C ARG A 451 15.23 -76.17 -28.93
N HIS A 452 15.47 -74.83 -29.01
CA HIS A 452 15.43 -74.07 -30.25
C HIS A 452 16.80 -74.01 -30.95
N GLY A 453 17.85 -74.58 -30.36
CA GLY A 453 19.22 -74.49 -30.86
C GLY A 453 19.83 -73.09 -30.76
N VAL A 454 19.36 -72.28 -29.82
CA VAL A 454 19.79 -70.88 -29.59
C VAL A 454 20.61 -70.82 -28.31
N ALA A 455 21.81 -70.26 -28.41
CA ALA A 455 22.64 -69.98 -27.21
C ALA A 455 22.08 -68.82 -26.41
N VAL A 456 21.75 -69.05 -25.12
CA VAL A 456 21.27 -67.96 -24.24
C VAL A 456 22.33 -67.73 -23.18
N GLU A 457 22.83 -66.49 -23.10
CA GLU A 457 23.90 -66.08 -22.19
C GLU A 457 23.47 -64.87 -21.36
N ALA A 458 23.98 -64.78 -20.13
CA ALA A 458 23.69 -63.67 -19.23
C ALA A 458 25.01 -63.12 -18.64
N HIS A 459 25.17 -61.82 -18.74
CA HIS A 459 26.31 -61.06 -18.17
C HIS A 459 25.80 -60.08 -17.15
N TYR A 460 26.04 -60.32 -15.86
CA TYR A 460 25.61 -59.47 -14.77
C TYR A 460 26.72 -58.47 -14.38
N SER A 461 26.37 -57.23 -14.15
CA SER A 461 27.28 -56.25 -13.57
C SER A 461 27.61 -56.57 -12.12
N ASP A 462 28.82 -56.28 -11.69
CA ASP A 462 29.25 -56.43 -10.31
C ASP A 462 28.53 -55.45 -9.36
N GLY A 463 28.10 -55.97 -8.20
CA GLY A 463 27.44 -55.23 -7.16
C GLY A 463 25.88 -55.27 -7.23
N PRO A 464 25.21 -54.75 -6.19
CA PRO A 464 23.77 -54.85 -6.06
C PRO A 464 23.08 -53.88 -7.01
N MET A 465 22.14 -54.39 -7.81
CA MET A 465 21.28 -53.66 -8.77
C MET A 465 19.89 -53.45 -8.17
N ILE A 466 19.80 -52.64 -7.08
CA ILE A 466 18.53 -52.49 -6.35
C ILE A 466 17.63 -51.47 -7.02
N ILE A 467 16.38 -51.85 -7.25
CA ILE A 467 15.29 -50.97 -7.70
C ILE A 467 14.05 -51.17 -6.81
N ASP A 468 13.11 -50.22 -6.89
CA ASP A 468 11.75 -50.42 -6.35
C ASP A 468 10.89 -51.07 -7.45
N GLY A 469 10.66 -52.38 -7.34
CA GLY A 469 9.99 -53.15 -8.37
C GLY A 469 9.06 -54.25 -7.82
N ASP A 470 8.29 -54.85 -8.74
CA ASP A 470 7.47 -56.03 -8.49
C ASP A 470 8.12 -57.22 -9.18
N ARG A 471 8.57 -58.24 -8.39
CA ARG A 471 9.27 -59.39 -8.88
C ARG A 471 8.45 -60.21 -9.89
N PHE A 472 7.15 -60.33 -9.67
CA PHE A 472 6.28 -61.09 -10.58
C PHE A 472 6.01 -60.33 -11.87
N ALA A 473 5.76 -59.01 -11.79
CA ALA A 473 5.57 -58.16 -12.95
C ALA A 473 6.83 -58.08 -13.80
N LEU A 474 8.01 -57.85 -13.20
CA LEU A 474 9.30 -57.84 -13.91
C LEU A 474 9.69 -59.20 -14.43
N GLY A 475 9.43 -60.30 -13.70
CA GLY A 475 9.61 -61.65 -14.19
C GLY A 475 8.81 -61.93 -15.47
N ARG A 476 7.60 -61.33 -15.59
CA ARG A 476 6.79 -61.41 -16.81
C ARG A 476 7.41 -60.60 -17.96
N VAL A 477 7.93 -59.38 -17.65
CA VAL A 477 8.64 -58.52 -18.63
C VAL A 477 9.85 -59.27 -19.22
N PHE A 478 10.73 -59.79 -18.37
CA PHE A 478 11.93 -60.51 -18.82
C PHE A 478 11.58 -61.74 -19.60
N ARG A 479 10.63 -62.56 -19.13
CA ARG A 479 10.16 -63.75 -19.85
C ARG A 479 9.64 -63.41 -21.23
N ASN A 480 8.82 -62.35 -21.35
CA ASN A 480 8.32 -61.92 -22.66
C ASN A 480 9.42 -61.49 -23.62
N LEU A 481 10.40 -60.70 -23.17
CA LEU A 481 11.51 -60.26 -23.99
C LEU A 481 12.42 -61.41 -24.38
N ILE A 482 12.79 -62.30 -23.46
CA ILE A 482 13.64 -63.44 -23.72
C ILE A 482 12.93 -64.44 -24.65
N THR A 483 11.63 -64.74 -24.45
CA THR A 483 10.86 -65.62 -25.37
C THR A 483 10.80 -64.99 -26.76
N ASN A 484 10.59 -63.68 -26.87
CA ASN A 484 10.58 -63.02 -28.19
C ASN A 484 11.93 -63.09 -28.87
N ALA A 485 13.04 -62.92 -28.16
CA ALA A 485 14.40 -63.05 -28.66
C ALA A 485 14.70 -64.46 -29.15
N ILE A 486 14.39 -65.50 -28.34
CA ILE A 486 14.57 -66.90 -28.72
C ILE A 486 13.78 -67.24 -29.99
N GLN A 487 12.51 -66.82 -30.07
CA GLN A 487 11.64 -67.07 -31.22
C GLN A 487 12.02 -66.35 -32.51
N ALA A 488 12.74 -65.19 -32.40
CA ALA A 488 13.22 -64.42 -33.55
C ALA A 488 14.56 -64.89 -34.05
N THR A 489 15.29 -65.72 -33.26
CA THR A 489 16.65 -66.18 -33.56
C THR A 489 16.63 -67.57 -34.24
N GLU A 490 17.38 -67.74 -35.30
CA GLU A 490 17.54 -69.01 -35.98
C GLU A 490 18.47 -69.96 -35.20
N PRO A 491 18.34 -71.28 -35.37
CA PRO A 491 19.26 -72.24 -34.76
C PRO A 491 20.73 -71.94 -35.07
N GLY A 492 21.58 -71.89 -34.04
CA GLY A 492 22.98 -71.48 -34.10
C GLY A 492 23.21 -70.02 -33.80
N GLY A 493 22.14 -69.21 -33.64
CA GLY A 493 22.23 -67.81 -33.14
C GLY A 493 22.25 -67.71 -31.64
N GLY A 494 22.33 -66.47 -31.13
CA GLY A 494 22.44 -66.19 -29.69
C GLY A 494 21.50 -65.11 -29.16
N VAL A 495 21.14 -65.27 -27.90
CA VAL A 495 20.44 -64.25 -27.11
C VAL A 495 21.31 -63.85 -25.91
N MET A 496 21.61 -62.60 -25.76
CA MET A 496 22.45 -62.08 -24.69
C MET A 496 21.65 -61.16 -23.80
N ILE A 497 21.72 -61.37 -22.49
CA ILE A 497 21.15 -60.53 -21.47
C ILE A 497 22.29 -59.86 -20.74
N ARG A 498 22.22 -58.52 -20.62
CA ARG A 498 23.25 -57.73 -19.88
C ARG A 498 22.59 -56.81 -18.86
N THR A 499 23.15 -56.77 -17.67
CA THR A 499 22.80 -55.74 -16.68
C THR A 499 23.93 -54.78 -16.47
N ALA A 500 23.65 -53.48 -16.31
CA ALA A 500 24.64 -52.46 -16.10
C ALA A 500 24.07 -51.36 -15.18
N ARG A 501 24.94 -50.65 -14.46
CA ARG A 501 24.54 -49.44 -13.72
C ARG A 501 25.15 -48.23 -14.41
N THR A 502 24.31 -47.32 -14.86
CA THR A 502 24.71 -46.08 -15.53
C THR A 502 24.20 -44.91 -14.69
N GLY A 503 25.11 -44.40 -13.81
CA GLY A 503 24.76 -43.33 -12.88
C GLY A 503 23.69 -43.70 -11.86
N ASP A 504 22.55 -43.03 -11.91
CA ASP A 504 21.37 -43.24 -11.04
C ASP A 504 20.36 -44.26 -11.60
N ARG A 505 20.71 -44.96 -12.69
CA ARG A 505 19.82 -45.91 -13.35
C ARG A 505 20.43 -47.31 -13.45
N VAL A 506 19.54 -48.32 -13.33
CA VAL A 506 19.82 -49.70 -13.63
C VAL A 506 19.33 -49.99 -15.04
N GLU A 507 20.20 -50.49 -15.90
CA GLU A 507 19.92 -50.80 -17.28
C GLU A 507 19.97 -52.33 -17.49
N ILE A 508 18.98 -52.87 -18.18
CA ILE A 508 18.88 -54.28 -18.59
C ILE A 508 18.72 -54.32 -20.11
N THR A 509 19.62 -54.96 -20.79
CA THR A 509 19.57 -55.09 -22.24
C THR A 509 19.39 -56.58 -22.61
N VAL A 510 18.39 -56.89 -23.45
CA VAL A 510 18.16 -58.19 -24.03
C VAL A 510 18.41 -58.06 -25.54
N THR A 511 19.48 -58.69 -26.04
CA THR A 511 19.90 -58.64 -27.44
C THR A 511 19.78 -59.99 -28.07
N ASP A 512 19.24 -60.07 -29.28
CA ASP A 512 19.18 -61.28 -30.11
C ASP A 512 19.91 -61.07 -31.46
N THR A 513 20.31 -62.16 -32.06
CA THR A 513 20.91 -62.19 -33.42
C THR A 513 19.88 -62.67 -34.44
N GLY A 514 18.62 -62.38 -34.23
CA GLY A 514 17.48 -62.88 -35.01
C GLY A 514 17.21 -62.05 -36.28
N SER A 515 15.99 -62.22 -36.79
CA SER A 515 15.54 -61.60 -38.04
C SER A 515 15.44 -60.10 -38.03
N GLY A 516 15.47 -59.46 -36.84
CA GLY A 516 15.28 -58.04 -36.67
C GLY A 516 13.86 -57.54 -36.97
N ILE A 517 13.66 -56.22 -36.82
CA ILE A 517 12.38 -55.53 -37.01
C ILE A 517 12.55 -54.43 -38.04
N ALA A 518 11.63 -54.36 -39.00
CA ALA A 518 11.66 -53.34 -40.05
C ALA A 518 11.40 -51.93 -39.43
N PRO A 519 12.14 -50.87 -39.90
CA PRO A 519 12.05 -49.53 -39.34
C PRO A 519 10.61 -48.97 -39.26
N GLU A 520 9.79 -49.28 -40.27
CA GLU A 520 8.39 -48.81 -40.34
C GLU A 520 7.50 -49.38 -39.21
N ARG A 521 7.94 -50.45 -38.56
CA ARG A 521 7.20 -51.11 -37.49
C ARG A 521 7.68 -50.78 -36.10
N LEU A 522 8.89 -50.25 -35.97
CA LEU A 522 9.48 -49.95 -34.65
C LEU A 522 8.63 -49.01 -33.80
N SER A 523 7.92 -48.04 -34.40
CA SER A 523 7.05 -47.13 -33.70
C SER A 523 5.76 -47.82 -33.15
N ALA A 524 5.32 -48.92 -33.80
CA ALA A 524 4.05 -49.56 -33.49
C ALA A 524 4.19 -50.86 -32.67
N ILE A 525 5.41 -51.39 -32.45
CA ILE A 525 5.58 -52.69 -31.76
C ILE A 525 5.08 -52.70 -30.31
N PHE A 526 4.95 -51.53 -29.70
CA PHE A 526 4.42 -51.39 -28.33
C PHE A 526 2.92 -51.08 -28.28
N ASP A 527 2.26 -50.92 -29.42
CA ASP A 527 0.84 -50.72 -29.49
C ASP A 527 0.10 -52.04 -29.21
N ASP A 528 -1.09 -51.92 -28.57
CA ASP A 528 -1.92 -53.11 -28.28
C ASP A 528 -2.31 -53.79 -29.59
N PHE A 529 -2.21 -55.15 -29.62
CA PHE A 529 -2.59 -56.04 -30.74
C PHE A 529 -1.70 -55.95 -32.00
N VAL A 530 -0.52 -55.36 -31.95
CA VAL A 530 0.44 -55.42 -33.04
C VAL A 530 1.32 -56.67 -32.97
N THR A 531 1.25 -57.52 -33.97
CA THR A 531 2.03 -58.76 -34.03
C THR A 531 2.31 -59.20 -35.47
N THR A 532 3.48 -59.79 -35.68
CA THR A 532 3.87 -60.46 -36.93
C THR A 532 3.75 -61.99 -36.83
N LYS A 533 3.47 -62.48 -35.63
CA LYS A 533 3.39 -63.94 -35.36
C LYS A 533 2.00 -64.45 -35.68
N ARG A 534 1.95 -65.60 -36.44
CA ARG A 534 0.69 -66.27 -36.75
C ARG A 534 -0.12 -66.75 -35.49
N ARG A 535 0.53 -66.87 -34.35
CA ARG A 535 -0.05 -67.25 -33.05
C ARG A 535 0.44 -66.35 -31.95
N GLY A 536 -0.19 -65.19 -31.76
CA GLY A 536 0.12 -64.28 -30.68
C GLY A 536 -0.77 -63.05 -30.72
N LEU A 537 -1.27 -62.59 -29.56
CA LEU A 537 -2.18 -61.45 -29.43
C LEU A 537 -1.57 -60.10 -29.72
N GLY A 538 -0.26 -60.02 -29.87
CA GLY A 538 0.41 -58.69 -29.96
C GLY A 538 0.32 -57.87 -28.69
N LEU A 539 0.01 -58.48 -27.53
CA LEU A 539 -0.13 -57.78 -26.25
C LEU A 539 1.15 -57.79 -25.40
N GLY A 540 2.10 -58.73 -25.71
CA GLY A 540 3.27 -58.94 -24.87
C GLY A 540 4.14 -57.69 -24.69
N LEU A 541 4.51 -57.00 -25.79
CA LEU A 541 5.34 -55.79 -25.75
C LEU A 541 4.57 -54.61 -25.19
N ALA A 542 3.26 -54.48 -25.47
CA ALA A 542 2.41 -53.44 -24.90
C ALA A 542 2.28 -53.58 -23.37
N ILE A 543 2.08 -54.82 -22.87
CA ILE A 543 2.07 -55.10 -21.44
C ILE A 543 3.44 -54.86 -20.81
N THR A 544 4.53 -55.24 -21.49
CA THR A 544 5.91 -54.97 -21.06
C THR A 544 6.14 -53.49 -20.88
N LYS A 545 5.82 -52.64 -21.86
CA LYS A 545 5.93 -51.19 -21.78
C LYS A 545 5.13 -50.62 -20.60
N ARG A 546 3.88 -51.06 -20.44
CA ARG A 546 2.99 -50.60 -19.35
C ARG A 546 3.54 -50.95 -17.95
N ILE A 547 4.09 -52.16 -17.77
CA ILE A 547 4.70 -52.58 -16.50
C ILE A 547 5.95 -51.74 -16.21
N VAL A 548 6.79 -51.53 -17.23
CA VAL A 548 8.02 -50.73 -17.12
C VAL A 548 7.69 -49.27 -16.74
N GLU A 549 6.69 -48.65 -17.40
CA GLU A 549 6.22 -47.29 -17.10
C GLU A 549 5.57 -47.17 -15.70
N GLN A 550 4.83 -48.21 -15.26
CA GLN A 550 4.28 -48.27 -13.90
C GLN A 550 5.35 -48.32 -12.80
N LEU A 551 6.57 -48.73 -13.16
CA LEU A 551 7.73 -48.79 -12.27
C LEU A 551 8.70 -47.60 -12.52
N ASP A 552 8.22 -46.49 -13.10
CA ASP A 552 8.98 -45.31 -13.44
C ASP A 552 10.20 -45.58 -14.35
N GLY A 553 10.17 -46.67 -15.08
CA GLY A 553 11.19 -47.07 -16.04
C GLY A 553 10.89 -46.62 -17.46
N THR A 554 11.87 -46.83 -18.34
CA THR A 554 11.73 -46.62 -19.79
C THR A 554 12.17 -47.87 -20.56
N ILE A 555 11.54 -48.13 -21.68
CA ILE A 555 11.92 -49.21 -22.63
C ILE A 555 12.28 -48.57 -23.96
N ALA A 556 13.39 -48.98 -24.52
CA ALA A 556 13.85 -48.61 -25.87
C ALA A 556 14.11 -49.86 -26.68
N VAL A 557 14.06 -49.76 -28.02
CA VAL A 557 14.36 -50.80 -28.96
C VAL A 557 15.27 -50.28 -30.06
N GLU A 558 16.29 -51.04 -30.36
CA GLU A 558 17.15 -50.87 -31.51
C GLU A 558 17.16 -52.15 -32.31
N SER A 559 16.90 -52.09 -33.60
CA SER A 559 16.79 -53.29 -34.43
C SER A 559 17.18 -52.99 -35.89
N GLU A 560 17.88 -53.96 -36.51
CA GLU A 560 18.23 -53.92 -37.92
C GLU A 560 17.87 -55.26 -38.56
N VAL A 561 17.16 -55.26 -39.68
CA VAL A 561 16.70 -56.45 -40.35
C VAL A 561 17.89 -57.35 -40.72
N GLY A 562 17.86 -58.62 -40.33
CA GLY A 562 18.92 -59.61 -40.55
C GLY A 562 20.11 -59.52 -39.59
N ARG A 563 20.12 -58.58 -38.64
CA ARG A 563 21.17 -58.45 -37.61
C ARG A 563 20.71 -58.71 -36.21
N GLY A 564 19.40 -58.57 -35.95
CA GLY A 564 18.79 -58.83 -34.67
C GLY A 564 18.17 -57.62 -34.03
N THR A 565 17.78 -57.77 -32.74
CA THR A 565 17.10 -56.71 -31.95
C THR A 565 17.70 -56.60 -30.57
N ALA A 566 17.81 -55.38 -30.07
CA ALA A 566 18.18 -55.07 -28.69
C ALA A 566 17.06 -54.27 -27.99
N PHE A 567 16.49 -54.83 -26.93
CA PHE A 567 15.57 -54.14 -26.03
C PHE A 567 16.32 -53.67 -24.79
N THR A 568 16.26 -52.38 -24.48
CA THR A 568 16.91 -51.78 -23.35
C THR A 568 15.85 -51.24 -22.37
N LEU A 569 15.88 -51.77 -21.16
CA LEU A 569 15.05 -51.30 -20.02
C LEU A 569 15.89 -50.46 -19.07
N ARG A 570 15.37 -49.35 -18.61
CA ARG A 570 16.04 -48.47 -17.64
C ARG A 570 15.14 -48.16 -16.48
N PHE A 571 15.59 -48.41 -15.25
CA PHE A 571 14.86 -48.13 -14.03
C PHE A 571 15.67 -47.21 -13.12
N PRO A 572 15.01 -46.38 -12.28
CA PRO A 572 15.70 -45.63 -11.25
C PRO A 572 16.41 -46.57 -10.26
N ALA A 573 17.69 -46.38 -10.01
CA ALA A 573 18.41 -47.13 -8.99
C ALA A 573 18.03 -46.64 -7.59
N ARG A 574 17.82 -47.58 -6.70
CA ARG A 574 17.63 -47.24 -5.28
C ARG A 574 19.01 -47.18 -4.59
N ASP A 575 19.35 -46.02 -3.95
CA ASP A 575 20.57 -45.90 -3.16
C ASP A 575 20.46 -46.71 -1.86
N ASP A 576 21.46 -47.56 -1.63
CA ASP A 576 21.56 -48.48 -0.49
C ASP A 576 21.68 -47.75 0.89
N ARG A 577 21.90 -46.45 0.88
CA ARG A 577 21.96 -45.63 2.09
C ARG A 577 20.62 -45.49 2.83
N THR A 578 19.50 -45.59 2.12
CA THR A 578 18.15 -45.47 2.71
C THR A 578 17.62 -46.80 3.24
N ALA A 579 18.13 -47.95 2.77
CA ALA A 579 17.72 -49.26 3.25
C ALA A 579 18.24 -49.60 4.67
N ARG A 580 19.38 -49.09 5.06
CA ARG A 580 19.96 -49.27 6.44
C ARG A 580 19.31 -48.41 7.51
N ALA A 581 18.68 -47.29 7.13
CA ALA A 581 17.99 -46.39 8.06
C ALA A 581 16.56 -46.82 8.42
N ALA A 582 15.98 -47.72 7.67
CA ALA A 582 14.63 -48.24 7.93
C ALA A 582 14.62 -49.61 8.65
N ALA A 583 15.81 -50.19 8.88
CA ALA A 583 16.00 -51.47 9.58
C ALA A 583 16.72 -51.31 10.94
N SER A 584 17.05 -50.09 11.36
CA SER A 584 17.48 -49.67 12.68
C SER A 584 16.40 -48.84 13.37
#